data_384e8011a630c0487c184c8240b913c6
#
_entry.id   384e8011a630c0487c184c8240b913c6
#
_cell.length_a   1.000
_cell.length_b   1.000
_cell.length_c   1.000
_cell.angle_alpha   90.00
_cell.angle_beta   90.00
_cell.angle_gamma   90.00
#
_symmetry.space_group_name_H-M   'P 1'
#
loop_
_entity.id
_entity.type
_entity.pdbx_description
1 polymer ?
#
loop_
_entity_poly.entity_id
_entity_poly.type
_entity_poly.pdbx_seq_one_letter_code
_entity_poly.pdbx_strand_id
1 'polypeptide(L)'
;TQTIVRPDYTDSADNIELEVLAEGEEKPFLVELEVSPRQYDAQQIEGIFDTVYEQILQEMVSGNESLSCVRQNLKLVTESQDYPVTAEWYSEDTAVIDTDGTVYNTEFEPGQKETVRLVLILKYGEYRCEYPIEAVVWEAQYDTAEQKQTGIVNVLTQLEKNSQEEVLTLPDTIHGMKVTYQSSPVQKSGILGLCGLLLVPLLLSFRKKEQKMQA
;
A
#
# COMPACT_ATOMS: atom_id res chain seq x y z
N THR A 1 13.61 4.88 48.61
CA THR A 1 12.63 5.15 47.55
C THR A 1 12.81 4.10 46.46
N GLN A 2 11.79 3.34 46.16
CA GLN A 2 11.77 2.41 45.04
C GLN A 2 11.34 3.16 43.78
N THR A 3 11.96 2.84 42.66
CA THR A 3 11.65 3.45 41.37
C THR A 3 11.35 2.35 40.37
N ILE A 4 10.36 2.59 39.51
CA ILE A 4 9.99 1.73 38.39
C ILE A 4 10.44 2.45 37.13
N VAL A 5 11.19 1.74 36.28
CA VAL A 5 11.58 2.27 34.96
C VAL A 5 10.48 1.91 33.97
N ARG A 6 9.96 2.89 33.26
CA ARG A 6 8.97 2.65 32.20
C ARG A 6 9.62 1.97 31.01
N PRO A 7 8.91 1.06 30.32
CA PRO A 7 9.34 0.53 29.03
C PRO A 7 9.70 1.63 28.02
N ASP A 8 10.43 1.27 26.98
CA ASP A 8 10.78 2.24 25.94
C ASP A 8 9.55 2.64 25.10
N TYR A 9 9.68 3.69 24.31
CA TYR A 9 8.59 4.35 23.57
C TYR A 9 7.82 3.41 22.62
N THR A 10 8.49 2.36 22.13
CA THR A 10 7.91 1.38 21.19
C THR A 10 7.52 0.05 21.84
N ASP A 11 7.81 -0.11 23.14
CA ASP A 11 7.50 -1.33 23.86
C ASP A 11 6.03 -1.40 24.27
N SER A 12 5.58 -2.60 24.61
CA SER A 12 4.28 -2.79 25.26
C SER A 12 4.34 -2.36 26.74
N ALA A 13 3.18 -2.14 27.35
CA ALA A 13 3.08 -1.92 28.79
C ALA A 13 3.57 -3.17 29.55
N ASP A 14 4.27 -2.96 30.65
CA ASP A 14 4.70 -4.01 31.59
C ASP A 14 3.70 -4.19 32.71
N ASN A 15 3.31 -5.42 33.03
CA ASN A 15 2.54 -5.75 34.21
C ASN A 15 3.50 -6.19 35.31
N ILE A 16 3.52 -5.46 36.41
CA ILE A 16 4.35 -5.76 37.57
C ILE A 16 3.49 -6.01 38.80
N GLU A 17 3.94 -6.96 39.63
CA GLU A 17 3.35 -7.20 40.95
C GLU A 17 4.21 -6.53 42.02
N LEU A 18 3.58 -5.77 42.89
CA LEU A 18 4.20 -5.10 44.02
C LEU A 18 3.66 -5.64 45.33
N GLU A 19 4.55 -6.03 46.23
CA GLU A 19 4.17 -6.22 47.65
C GLU A 19 4.20 -4.89 48.37
N VAL A 20 3.06 -4.45 48.85
CA VAL A 20 2.90 -3.17 49.52
C VAL A 20 2.52 -3.42 50.98
N LEU A 21 3.34 -2.91 51.93
CA LEU A 21 3.02 -2.86 53.34
C LEU A 21 2.61 -1.43 53.72
N ALA A 22 1.37 -1.25 54.11
CA ALA A 22 0.87 0.03 54.59
C ALA A 22 1.23 0.24 56.08
N GLU A 23 1.38 1.49 56.46
CA GLU A 23 1.65 1.84 57.88
C GLU A 23 0.51 1.37 58.77
N GLY A 24 0.84 0.58 59.80
CA GLY A 24 -0.14 0.02 60.72
C GLY A 24 -0.67 -1.36 60.34
N GLU A 25 -0.29 -1.91 59.20
CA GLU A 25 -0.63 -3.26 58.79
C GLU A 25 0.53 -4.25 59.13
N GLU A 26 0.16 -5.47 59.53
CA GLU A 26 1.16 -6.51 59.83
C GLU A 26 1.56 -7.34 58.61
N LYS A 27 0.79 -7.30 57.54
CA LYS A 27 1.02 -8.14 56.36
C LYS A 27 0.96 -7.29 55.09
N PRO A 28 1.88 -7.56 54.13
CA PRO A 28 1.81 -6.93 52.83
C PRO A 28 0.62 -7.47 52.05
N PHE A 29 0.14 -6.69 51.11
CA PHE A 29 -0.80 -7.11 50.07
C PHE A 29 -0.20 -6.88 48.68
N LEU A 30 -0.65 -7.67 47.71
CA LEU A 30 -0.19 -7.59 46.31
C LEU A 30 -1.00 -6.53 45.57
N VAL A 31 -0.28 -5.74 44.79
CA VAL A 31 -0.86 -4.75 43.87
C VAL A 31 -0.31 -5.06 42.48
N GLU A 32 -1.19 -5.34 41.52
CA GLU A 32 -0.85 -5.42 40.13
C GLU A 32 -0.87 -3.99 39.56
N LEU A 33 0.23 -3.60 38.90
CA LEU A 33 0.38 -2.29 38.29
C LEU A 33 0.80 -2.46 36.84
N GLU A 34 -0.03 -1.92 35.93
CA GLU A 34 0.33 -1.77 34.52
C GLU A 34 1.17 -0.51 34.34
N VAL A 35 2.42 -0.68 33.92
CA VAL A 35 3.37 0.40 33.66
C VAL A 35 3.42 0.67 32.18
N SER A 36 2.74 1.73 31.74
CA SER A 36 2.76 2.16 30.35
C SER A 36 4.15 2.60 29.91
N PRO A 37 4.51 2.43 28.62
CA PRO A 37 5.78 2.91 28.08
C PRO A 37 5.93 4.43 28.21
N ARG A 38 7.17 4.90 28.02
CA ARG A 38 7.46 6.34 27.91
C ARG A 38 6.66 6.94 26.76
N GLN A 39 6.22 8.18 26.90
CA GLN A 39 5.54 8.92 25.84
C GLN A 39 6.40 10.07 25.38
N TYR A 40 6.38 10.34 24.10
CA TYR A 40 7.02 11.51 23.53
C TYR A 40 6.28 12.79 23.95
N ASP A 41 7.04 13.85 24.22
CA ASP A 41 6.48 15.18 24.40
C ASP A 41 6.18 15.88 23.06
N ALA A 42 5.50 17.02 23.10
CA ALA A 42 5.07 17.74 21.90
C ALA A 42 6.24 18.12 20.99
N GLN A 43 7.39 18.52 21.54
CA GLN A 43 8.55 18.92 20.76
C GLN A 43 9.23 17.73 20.09
N GLN A 44 9.29 16.59 20.78
CA GLN A 44 9.81 15.35 20.23
C GLN A 44 8.91 14.84 19.09
N ILE A 45 7.58 14.92 19.28
CA ILE A 45 6.61 14.45 18.27
C ILE A 45 6.67 15.28 16.99
N GLU A 46 6.86 16.59 17.08
CA GLU A 46 7.04 17.44 15.89
C GLU A 46 8.22 16.96 15.05
N GLY A 47 9.38 16.71 15.65
CA GLY A 47 10.56 16.21 14.94
C GLY A 47 10.39 14.77 14.43
N ILE A 48 9.63 13.92 15.14
CA ILE A 48 9.31 12.57 14.69
C ILE A 48 8.38 12.61 13.46
N PHE A 49 7.36 13.46 13.47
CA PHE A 49 6.45 13.61 12.34
C PHE A 49 7.17 14.05 11.08
N ASP A 50 8.10 15.03 11.18
CA ASP A 50 8.91 15.44 10.05
C ASP A 50 9.79 14.30 9.53
N THR A 51 10.41 13.54 10.42
CA THR A 51 11.22 12.36 10.05
C THR A 51 10.38 11.30 9.34
N VAL A 52 9.21 10.95 9.89
CA VAL A 52 8.30 9.95 9.32
C VAL A 52 7.75 10.43 7.97
N TYR A 53 7.43 11.72 7.85
CA TYR A 53 6.99 12.32 6.58
C TYR A 53 8.03 12.14 5.48
N GLU A 54 9.31 12.46 5.74
CA GLU A 54 10.39 12.28 4.77
C GLU A 54 10.60 10.81 4.38
N GLN A 55 10.52 9.88 5.33
CA GLN A 55 10.59 8.45 5.07
C GLN A 55 9.44 7.98 4.16
N ILE A 56 8.21 8.40 4.47
CA ILE A 56 7.02 8.07 3.68
C ILE A 56 7.14 8.62 2.27
N LEU A 57 7.59 9.87 2.08
CA LEU A 57 7.77 10.44 0.74
C LEU A 57 8.74 9.63 -0.11
N GLN A 58 9.83 9.12 0.47
CA GLN A 58 10.79 8.27 -0.24
C GLN A 58 10.20 6.92 -0.64
N GLU A 59 9.42 6.31 0.24
CA GLU A 59 8.81 5.01 -0.02
C GLU A 59 7.61 5.08 -0.97
N MET A 60 6.82 6.17 -0.90
CA MET A 60 5.57 6.28 -1.64
C MET A 60 5.79 6.30 -3.17
N VAL A 61 6.93 6.79 -3.64
CA VAL A 61 7.25 6.87 -5.07
C VAL A 61 7.30 5.49 -5.74
N SER A 62 7.76 4.46 -5.03
CA SER A 62 7.72 3.01 -5.36
C SER A 62 7.65 2.64 -6.84
N GLY A 63 8.76 2.69 -7.57
CA GLY A 63 8.82 2.33 -9.00
C GLY A 63 8.43 3.44 -9.96
N ASN A 64 7.93 4.56 -9.47
CA ASN A 64 7.77 5.79 -10.24
C ASN A 64 9.07 6.59 -10.26
N GLU A 65 9.25 7.46 -11.24
CA GLU A 65 10.41 8.35 -11.30
C GLU A 65 10.36 9.41 -10.20
N SER A 66 9.18 9.97 -9.95
CA SER A 66 8.91 10.97 -8.93
C SER A 66 7.40 11.19 -8.76
N LEU A 67 6.99 11.98 -7.77
CA LEU A 67 5.60 12.42 -7.63
C LEU A 67 5.14 13.34 -8.77
N SER A 68 6.04 13.97 -9.50
CA SER A 68 5.71 14.75 -10.71
C SER A 68 5.55 13.88 -11.96
N CYS A 69 5.83 12.58 -11.86
CA CYS A 69 5.70 11.62 -12.96
C CYS A 69 5.24 10.26 -12.42
N VAL A 70 3.97 10.21 -11.97
CA VAL A 70 3.35 8.98 -11.44
C VAL A 70 2.68 8.23 -12.58
N ARG A 71 3.10 6.98 -12.81
CA ARG A 71 2.58 6.08 -13.85
C ARG A 71 2.12 4.73 -13.33
N GLN A 72 2.49 4.41 -12.10
CA GLN A 72 2.19 3.17 -11.40
C GLN A 72 1.65 3.49 -10.00
N ASN A 73 1.08 2.48 -9.34
CA ASN A 73 0.56 2.63 -7.99
C ASN A 73 1.62 3.22 -7.03
N LEU A 74 1.14 4.05 -6.12
CA LEU A 74 1.94 4.60 -5.03
C LEU A 74 1.93 3.62 -3.84
N LYS A 75 2.98 3.63 -3.04
CA LYS A 75 3.02 2.88 -1.78
C LYS A 75 2.59 3.79 -0.63
N LEU A 76 1.30 3.78 -0.30
CA LEU A 76 0.74 4.55 0.81
C LEU A 76 0.79 3.70 2.09
N VAL A 77 1.81 3.92 2.92
CA VAL A 77 1.98 3.20 4.18
C VAL A 77 1.05 3.78 5.26
N THR A 78 0.55 2.93 6.15
CA THR A 78 -0.38 3.31 7.24
C THR A 78 0.26 3.33 8.62
N GLU A 79 1.50 2.84 8.75
CA GLU A 79 2.23 2.75 10.00
C GLU A 79 3.71 3.03 9.76
N SER A 80 4.36 3.75 10.66
CA SER A 80 5.83 3.90 10.66
C SER A 80 6.47 2.64 11.22
N GLN A 81 7.64 2.26 10.67
CA GLN A 81 8.41 1.11 11.17
C GLN A 81 9.26 1.46 12.39
N ASP A 82 9.69 2.71 12.50
CA ASP A 82 10.66 3.16 13.51
C ASP A 82 10.01 3.87 14.70
N TYR A 83 8.77 4.35 14.54
CA TYR A 83 8.06 5.14 15.54
C TYR A 83 6.62 4.66 15.69
N PRO A 84 6.01 4.77 16.88
CA PRO A 84 4.60 4.41 17.10
C PRO A 84 3.65 5.48 16.52
N VAL A 85 3.84 5.77 15.23
CA VAL A 85 3.07 6.77 14.47
C VAL A 85 2.25 6.05 13.42
N THR A 86 0.96 6.35 13.38
CA THR A 86 0.05 5.88 12.34
C THR A 86 -0.14 6.95 11.27
N ALA A 87 -0.41 6.51 10.04
CA ALA A 87 -0.62 7.35 8.89
C ALA A 87 -1.99 7.07 8.28
N GLU A 88 -2.76 8.10 8.03
CA GLU A 88 -4.02 8.04 7.28
C GLU A 88 -3.89 8.86 6.00
N TRP A 89 -4.57 8.42 4.96
CA TRP A 89 -4.52 9.05 3.66
C TRP A 89 -5.89 9.55 3.22
N TYR A 90 -5.89 10.72 2.64
CA TYR A 90 -7.03 11.28 1.93
C TYR A 90 -6.60 11.65 0.51
N SER A 91 -7.46 11.43 -0.47
CA SER A 91 -7.26 11.83 -1.86
C SER A 91 -8.37 12.79 -2.27
N GLU A 92 -8.02 13.89 -2.93
CA GLU A 92 -9.01 14.82 -3.49
C GLU A 92 -9.72 14.23 -4.73
N ASP A 93 -9.08 13.26 -5.41
CA ASP A 93 -9.67 12.56 -6.54
C ASP A 93 -9.37 11.05 -6.50
N THR A 94 -10.27 10.30 -5.87
CA THR A 94 -10.16 8.85 -5.76
C THR A 94 -10.42 8.11 -7.08
N ALA A 95 -10.93 8.78 -8.11
CA ALA A 95 -11.05 8.20 -9.46
C ALA A 95 -9.71 8.19 -10.20
N VAL A 96 -8.72 8.96 -9.76
CA VAL A 96 -7.36 9.01 -10.33
C VAL A 96 -6.33 8.35 -9.40
N ILE A 97 -6.35 8.68 -8.10
CA ILE A 97 -5.52 7.99 -7.08
C ILE A 97 -6.43 7.64 -5.89
N ASP A 98 -6.58 6.36 -5.59
CA ASP A 98 -7.33 5.93 -4.41
C ASP A 98 -6.51 6.08 -3.12
N THR A 99 -7.17 5.98 -1.97
CA THR A 99 -6.57 6.11 -0.63
C THR A 99 -5.65 4.95 -0.25
N ASP A 100 -5.66 3.85 -1.02
CA ASP A 100 -4.72 2.74 -0.91
C ASP A 100 -3.48 2.89 -1.81
N GLY A 101 -3.42 3.96 -2.61
CA GLY A 101 -2.34 4.24 -3.57
C GLY A 101 -2.57 3.66 -4.96
N THR A 102 -3.71 3.04 -5.23
CA THR A 102 -4.06 2.57 -6.57
C THR A 102 -4.22 3.74 -7.53
N VAL A 103 -3.56 3.68 -8.69
CA VAL A 103 -3.56 4.72 -9.72
C VAL A 103 -4.37 4.26 -10.92
N TYR A 104 -5.39 5.04 -11.31
CA TYR A 104 -6.31 4.76 -12.40
C TYR A 104 -5.97 5.64 -13.62
N ASN A 105 -4.96 5.27 -14.39
CA ASN A 105 -4.47 6.02 -15.56
C ASN A 105 -4.48 5.21 -16.86
N THR A 106 -5.15 4.06 -16.88
CA THR A 106 -5.17 3.16 -18.05
C THR A 106 -6.00 3.70 -19.20
N GLU A 107 -6.94 4.60 -18.91
CA GLU A 107 -7.79 5.25 -19.90
C GLU A 107 -7.31 6.65 -20.32
N PHE A 108 -6.16 7.09 -19.78
CA PHE A 108 -5.58 8.37 -20.16
C PHE A 108 -5.09 8.36 -21.61
N GLU A 109 -5.43 9.43 -22.34
CA GLU A 109 -4.93 9.63 -23.70
C GLU A 109 -3.42 9.89 -23.70
N PRO A 110 -2.71 9.61 -24.81
CA PRO A 110 -1.28 9.91 -24.93
C PRO A 110 -0.97 11.37 -24.61
N GLY A 111 -0.09 11.60 -23.62
CA GLY A 111 0.30 12.92 -23.13
C GLY A 111 -0.68 13.53 -22.12
N GLN A 112 -1.77 12.85 -21.79
CA GLN A 112 -2.67 13.28 -20.73
C GLN A 112 -2.00 13.14 -19.38
N LYS A 113 -2.29 14.11 -18.52
CA LYS A 113 -1.84 14.10 -17.12
C LYS A 113 -2.85 14.81 -16.25
N GLU A 114 -2.97 14.37 -15.01
CA GLU A 114 -3.81 14.96 -13.99
C GLU A 114 -3.05 15.15 -12.69
N THR A 115 -3.30 16.27 -12.01
CA THR A 115 -2.70 16.55 -10.71
C THR A 115 -3.70 16.23 -9.62
N VAL A 116 -3.33 15.34 -8.72
CA VAL A 116 -4.13 14.96 -7.56
C VAL A 116 -3.42 15.40 -6.28
N ARG A 117 -4.17 16.04 -5.40
CA ARG A 117 -3.70 16.36 -4.06
C ARG A 117 -4.06 15.24 -3.11
N LEU A 118 -3.03 14.67 -2.50
CA LEU A 118 -3.13 13.75 -1.38
C LEU A 118 -2.88 14.50 -0.08
N VAL A 119 -3.49 14.05 1.01
CA VAL A 119 -3.19 14.55 2.35
C VAL A 119 -2.80 13.36 3.22
N LEU A 120 -1.56 13.39 3.70
CA LEU A 120 -1.06 12.47 4.70
C LEU A 120 -1.37 13.04 6.09
N ILE A 121 -1.99 12.25 6.94
CA ILE A 121 -2.30 12.60 8.32
C ILE A 121 -1.52 11.69 9.24
N LEU A 122 -0.51 12.23 9.93
CA LEU A 122 0.25 11.50 10.94
C LEU A 122 -0.39 11.67 12.32
N LYS A 123 -0.43 10.58 13.10
CA LYS A 123 -1.05 10.55 14.44
C LYS A 123 -0.17 9.82 15.44
N TYR A 124 -0.10 10.37 16.65
CA TYR A 124 0.46 9.74 17.83
C TYR A 124 -0.34 10.19 19.07
N GLY A 125 -1.11 9.30 19.69
CA GLY A 125 -2.03 9.67 20.77
C GLY A 125 -2.96 10.80 20.33
N GLU A 126 -2.94 11.92 21.05
CA GLU A 126 -3.74 13.11 20.72
C GLU A 126 -3.07 14.05 19.71
N TYR A 127 -1.80 13.80 19.36
CA TYR A 127 -1.07 14.62 18.40
C TYR A 127 -1.43 14.24 16.97
N ARG A 128 -1.62 15.25 16.12
CA ARG A 128 -1.96 15.10 14.72
C ARG A 128 -1.29 16.18 13.89
N CYS A 129 -0.76 15.79 12.73
CA CYS A 129 -0.23 16.71 11.72
C CYS A 129 -0.70 16.30 10.33
N GLU A 130 -0.98 17.28 9.46
CA GLU A 130 -1.43 17.07 8.08
C GLU A 130 -0.39 17.60 7.10
N TYR A 131 -0.03 16.78 6.13
CA TYR A 131 0.95 17.10 5.09
C TYR A 131 0.27 16.98 3.72
N PRO A 132 0.04 18.11 3.01
CA PRO A 132 -0.45 18.09 1.64
C PRO A 132 0.66 17.67 0.69
N ILE A 133 0.35 16.76 -0.24
CA ILE A 133 1.28 16.21 -1.22
C ILE A 133 0.62 16.29 -2.58
N GLU A 134 1.30 16.87 -3.57
CA GLU A 134 0.84 16.90 -4.95
C GLU A 134 1.49 15.76 -5.74
N ALA A 135 0.67 14.99 -6.44
CA ALA A 135 1.10 13.94 -7.35
C ALA A 135 0.55 14.23 -8.76
N VAL A 136 1.43 14.17 -9.76
CA VAL A 136 1.05 14.33 -11.17
C VAL A 136 1.02 12.96 -11.82
N VAL A 137 -0.19 12.47 -12.07
CA VAL A 137 -0.44 11.20 -12.75
C VAL A 137 -0.38 11.40 -14.26
N TRP A 138 0.43 10.58 -14.92
CA TRP A 138 0.57 10.54 -16.36
C TRP A 138 -0.10 9.27 -16.90
N GLU A 139 -0.32 9.25 -18.22
CA GLU A 139 -0.79 8.05 -18.91
C GLU A 139 0.07 6.83 -18.57
N ALA A 140 -0.55 5.66 -18.48
CA ALA A 140 0.17 4.41 -18.24
C ALA A 140 1.16 4.11 -19.36
N GLN A 141 2.36 3.62 -19.03
CA GLN A 141 3.33 3.14 -19.99
C GLN A 141 3.28 1.62 -20.09
N TYR A 142 3.42 1.14 -21.33
CA TYR A 142 3.40 -0.29 -21.66
C TYR A 142 4.68 -0.70 -22.41
N ASP A 143 5.84 -0.35 -21.86
CA ASP A 143 7.13 -0.59 -22.49
C ASP A 143 7.63 -2.02 -22.27
N THR A 144 7.43 -2.55 -21.06
CA THR A 144 7.82 -3.91 -20.71
C THR A 144 6.74 -4.93 -21.07
N ALA A 145 7.12 -6.20 -21.22
CA ALA A 145 6.18 -7.29 -21.47
C ALA A 145 5.17 -7.46 -20.33
N GLU A 146 5.59 -7.22 -19.10
CA GLU A 146 4.75 -7.30 -17.90
C GLU A 146 3.71 -6.18 -17.86
N GLN A 147 4.12 -4.92 -18.11
CA GLN A 147 3.21 -3.78 -18.21
C GLN A 147 2.18 -3.97 -19.31
N LYS A 148 2.61 -4.45 -20.51
CA LYS A 148 1.71 -4.77 -21.62
C LYS A 148 0.69 -5.84 -21.22
N GLN A 149 1.14 -6.90 -20.56
CA GLN A 149 0.26 -7.98 -20.11
C GLN A 149 -0.77 -7.46 -19.09
N THR A 150 -0.31 -6.68 -18.10
CA THR A 150 -1.20 -6.09 -17.08
C THR A 150 -2.23 -5.16 -17.71
N GLY A 151 -1.81 -4.27 -18.62
CA GLY A 151 -2.73 -3.37 -19.33
C GLY A 151 -3.78 -4.12 -20.15
N ILE A 152 -3.39 -5.16 -20.88
CA ILE A 152 -4.31 -5.99 -21.65
C ILE A 152 -5.31 -6.70 -20.73
N VAL A 153 -4.84 -7.31 -19.64
CA VAL A 153 -5.71 -8.00 -18.67
C VAL A 153 -6.72 -7.04 -18.06
N ASN A 154 -6.30 -5.84 -17.67
CA ASN A 154 -7.18 -4.84 -17.08
C ASN A 154 -8.31 -4.44 -18.05
N VAL A 155 -7.97 -4.11 -19.30
CA VAL A 155 -8.98 -3.73 -20.31
C VAL A 155 -9.95 -4.86 -20.57
N LEU A 156 -9.48 -6.09 -20.77
CA LEU A 156 -10.35 -7.23 -21.03
C LEU A 156 -11.25 -7.58 -19.83
N THR A 157 -10.72 -7.45 -18.60
CA THR A 157 -11.51 -7.66 -17.39
C THR A 157 -12.59 -6.60 -17.21
N GLN A 158 -12.28 -5.33 -17.51
CA GLN A 158 -13.27 -4.24 -17.46
C GLN A 158 -14.33 -4.41 -18.56
N LEU A 159 -13.91 -4.78 -19.77
CA LEU A 159 -14.83 -5.06 -20.87
C LEU A 159 -15.83 -6.15 -20.51
N GLU A 160 -15.37 -7.24 -19.90
CA GLU A 160 -16.24 -8.34 -19.45
C GLU A 160 -17.21 -7.89 -18.36
N LYS A 161 -16.72 -7.17 -17.33
CA LYS A 161 -17.56 -6.66 -16.24
C LYS A 161 -18.64 -5.68 -16.70
N ASN A 162 -18.32 -4.83 -17.67
CA ASN A 162 -19.19 -3.76 -18.12
C ASN A 162 -20.13 -4.19 -19.27
N SER A 163 -19.87 -5.31 -19.94
CA SER A 163 -20.70 -5.83 -21.00
C SER A 163 -21.82 -6.71 -20.45
N GLN A 164 -23.08 -6.42 -20.87
CA GLN A 164 -24.25 -7.26 -20.63
C GLN A 164 -24.71 -7.94 -21.92
N GLU A 165 -23.91 -7.88 -22.98
CA GLU A 165 -24.25 -8.46 -24.26
C GLU A 165 -24.03 -9.97 -24.27
N GLU A 166 -24.85 -10.68 -25.06
CA GLU A 166 -24.73 -12.15 -25.26
C GLU A 166 -23.39 -12.52 -25.92
N VAL A 167 -22.82 -11.60 -26.72
CA VAL A 167 -21.56 -11.80 -27.43
C VAL A 167 -20.60 -10.66 -27.07
N LEU A 168 -19.49 -11.03 -26.43
CA LEU A 168 -18.41 -10.09 -26.10
C LEU A 168 -17.49 -9.87 -27.32
N THR A 169 -17.47 -8.66 -27.86
CA THR A 169 -16.56 -8.29 -28.95
C THR A 169 -15.21 -7.81 -28.36
N LEU A 170 -14.13 -8.51 -28.70
CA LEU A 170 -12.79 -8.17 -28.25
C LEU A 170 -12.14 -7.13 -29.17
N PRO A 171 -11.46 -6.09 -28.63
CA PRO A 171 -10.84 -5.04 -29.43
C PRO A 171 -9.58 -5.51 -30.13
N ASP A 172 -9.35 -5.11 -31.38
CA ASP A 172 -8.14 -5.43 -32.15
C ASP A 172 -6.89 -4.66 -31.65
N THR A 173 -7.11 -3.58 -30.89
CA THR A 173 -6.06 -2.76 -30.30
C THR A 173 -6.39 -2.43 -28.85
N ILE A 174 -5.37 -2.49 -27.98
CA ILE A 174 -5.47 -2.11 -26.57
C ILE A 174 -4.29 -1.19 -26.26
N HIS A 175 -4.52 0.02 -25.75
CA HIS A 175 -3.50 1.04 -25.47
C HIS A 175 -2.55 1.24 -26.68
N GLY A 176 -3.11 1.33 -27.88
CA GLY A 176 -2.34 1.49 -29.13
C GLY A 176 -1.56 0.23 -29.57
N MET A 177 -1.55 -0.83 -28.79
CA MET A 177 -0.92 -2.11 -29.14
C MET A 177 -1.89 -2.97 -29.94
N LYS A 178 -1.44 -3.49 -31.09
CA LYS A 178 -2.20 -4.49 -31.82
C LYS A 178 -2.21 -5.80 -31.05
N VAL A 179 -3.40 -6.34 -30.79
CA VAL A 179 -3.59 -7.60 -30.05
C VAL A 179 -4.18 -8.68 -30.98
N THR A 180 -3.78 -9.91 -30.76
CA THR A 180 -4.31 -11.09 -31.47
C THR A 180 -4.74 -12.13 -30.43
N TYR A 181 -5.93 -12.65 -30.60
CA TYR A 181 -6.50 -13.65 -29.71
C TYR A 181 -6.39 -15.05 -30.34
N GLN A 182 -5.90 -15.99 -29.53
CA GLN A 182 -5.86 -17.40 -29.92
C GLN A 182 -6.65 -18.20 -28.89
N SER A 183 -7.61 -19.00 -29.34
CA SER A 183 -8.34 -19.90 -28.45
C SER A 183 -7.40 -21.00 -27.96
N SER A 184 -7.28 -21.15 -26.64
CA SER A 184 -6.60 -22.30 -26.06
C SER A 184 -7.42 -23.58 -26.30
N PRO A 185 -6.81 -24.72 -26.69
CA PRO A 185 -7.50 -25.96 -26.93
C PRO A 185 -8.23 -26.56 -25.71
N VAL A 186 -8.05 -25.98 -24.54
CA VAL A 186 -8.69 -26.42 -23.27
C VAL A 186 -10.13 -25.91 -23.11
N GLN A 187 -10.61 -25.01 -23.99
CA GLN A 187 -11.91 -24.36 -23.81
C GLN A 187 -13.01 -24.89 -24.74
N LYS A 188 -13.56 -26.05 -24.42
CA LYS A 188 -14.88 -26.44 -24.90
C LYS A 188 -15.98 -26.42 -23.83
N SER A 189 -15.76 -25.86 -22.67
CA SER A 189 -16.79 -25.77 -21.63
C SER A 189 -16.62 -24.48 -20.80
N GLY A 190 -17.45 -23.48 -21.08
CA GLY A 190 -17.77 -22.37 -20.18
C GLY A 190 -16.71 -21.28 -20.06
N ILE A 191 -17.01 -20.10 -20.54
CA ILE A 191 -16.20 -18.86 -20.57
C ILE A 191 -15.92 -18.26 -19.17
N LEU A 192 -16.31 -18.93 -18.11
CA LEU A 192 -16.25 -18.38 -16.73
C LEU A 192 -14.93 -18.59 -15.96
N GLY A 193 -13.83 -18.99 -16.60
CA GLY A 193 -12.61 -19.34 -15.87
C GLY A 193 -11.28 -18.82 -16.43
N LEU A 194 -11.25 -17.92 -17.41
CA LEU A 194 -10.06 -17.67 -18.22
C LEU A 194 -9.05 -16.68 -17.65
N CYS A 195 -9.43 -15.75 -16.81
CA CYS A 195 -8.46 -14.77 -16.28
C CYS A 195 -7.53 -15.36 -15.21
N GLY A 196 -7.91 -16.46 -14.55
CA GLY A 196 -7.09 -17.07 -13.50
C GLY A 196 -6.10 -18.14 -13.98
N LEU A 197 -6.31 -18.74 -15.16
CA LEU A 197 -5.55 -19.91 -15.61
C LEU A 197 -4.37 -19.62 -16.56
N LEU A 198 -4.30 -18.43 -17.16
CA LEU A 198 -3.19 -18.05 -18.04
C LEU A 198 -1.94 -17.60 -17.29
N LEU A 199 -2.05 -17.20 -16.01
CA LEU A 199 -0.89 -16.80 -15.20
C LEU A 199 -0.08 -18.00 -14.64
N VAL A 200 -0.70 -19.14 -14.42
CA VAL A 200 -0.06 -20.29 -13.77
C VAL A 200 1.00 -20.98 -14.67
N PRO A 201 0.80 -21.20 -15.98
CA PRO A 201 1.83 -21.83 -16.82
C PRO A 201 3.03 -20.93 -17.10
N LEU A 202 2.83 -19.60 -17.16
CA LEU A 202 3.94 -18.65 -17.42
C LEU A 202 4.85 -18.53 -16.19
N LEU A 203 4.30 -18.44 -14.98
CA LEU A 203 5.09 -18.42 -13.74
C LEU A 203 5.88 -19.70 -13.52
N LEU A 204 5.34 -20.85 -13.91
CA LEU A 204 6.05 -22.14 -13.84
C LEU A 204 7.15 -22.26 -14.90
N SER A 205 7.01 -21.63 -16.08
CA SER A 205 8.04 -21.61 -17.11
C SER A 205 9.23 -20.70 -16.76
N PHE A 206 8.99 -19.59 -16.08
CA PHE A 206 10.04 -18.71 -15.56
C PHE A 206 10.82 -19.39 -14.41
N ARG A 207 10.16 -20.04 -13.46
CA ARG A 207 10.82 -20.80 -12.41
C ARG A 207 11.71 -21.94 -12.94
N LYS A 208 11.31 -22.61 -14.01
CA LYS A 208 12.12 -23.65 -14.66
C LYS A 208 13.34 -23.10 -15.39
N LYS A 209 13.31 -21.84 -15.86
CA LYS A 209 14.45 -21.21 -16.53
C LYS A 209 15.50 -20.72 -15.53
N GLU A 210 15.10 -20.22 -14.38
CA GLU A 210 16.05 -19.83 -13.32
C GLU A 210 16.79 -21.02 -12.72
N GLN A 211 16.11 -22.16 -12.51
CA GLN A 211 16.78 -23.38 -12.03
C GLN A 211 17.77 -23.99 -13.02
N LYS A 212 17.65 -23.72 -14.34
CA LYS A 212 18.63 -24.18 -15.33
C LYS A 212 19.86 -23.27 -15.49
N MET A 213 19.82 -22.05 -14.96
CA MET A 213 20.98 -21.14 -14.95
C MET A 213 21.83 -21.22 -13.69
N GLN A 214 21.41 -22.00 -12.67
CA GLN A 214 22.14 -22.24 -11.41
C GLN A 214 22.70 -23.67 -11.29
N ALA A 215 22.62 -24.47 -12.34
CA ALA A 215 23.26 -25.76 -12.47
C ALA A 215 24.29 -25.74 -13.63
#